data_0d5672a72e405fd321baf52038b21d75
#
_entry.id   0d5672a72e405fd321baf52038b21d75
#
_cell.length_a   1.000
_cell.length_b   1.000
_cell.length_c   1.000
_cell.angle_alpha   90.00
_cell.angle_beta   90.00
_cell.angle_gamma   90.00
#
_symmetry.space_group_name_H-M   'P 1'
#
loop_
_entity.id
_entity.type
_entity.pdbx_description
1 polymer ?
#
loop_
_entity_poly.entity_id
_entity_poly.type
_entity_poly.pdbx_seq_one_letter_code
_entity_poly.pdbx_strand_id
1 'polypeptide(L)'
;MPTMIEPTQPLRVLCADDNVLVLDMLSKTLQSAGHHVEVAMDGRAAVSRVEEDPGYFQLIVTDTRMPRLDGFGVVQQARSAGFCGKIIVFANALSAEDRQRYAELHVDRVIDKPGKSGELVGAINELQAGLA
;
A
#
# COMPACT_ATOMS: atom_id res chain seq x y z
N MET A 1 1.75 31.94 -10.33
CA MET A 1 1.77 31.34 -10.06
C MET A 1 1.88 30.52 -9.73
N PRO A 2 1.88 30.41 -9.81
CA PRO A 2 1.82 29.50 -9.60
C PRO A 2 1.90 28.82 -8.92
N THR A 3 2.09 28.71 -8.70
CA THR A 3 2.15 28.05 -8.08
C THR A 3 1.48 27.36 -7.37
N MET A 4 0.92 27.20 -7.93
CA MET A 4 0.16 26.40 -7.38
C MET A 4 0.56 25.12 -7.51
N ILE A 5 1.06 24.65 -6.59
CA ILE A 5 1.38 23.38 -6.57
C ILE A 5 0.17 22.66 -6.36
N GLU A 6 -0.21 21.95 -7.30
CA GLU A 6 -1.24 21.09 -7.16
C GLU A 6 -0.96 20.18 -6.08
N PRO A 7 -1.77 20.11 -5.13
CA PRO A 7 -1.64 19.09 -4.16
C PRO A 7 -1.60 17.80 -4.94
N THR A 8 -1.21 16.78 -4.33
CA THR A 8 -1.02 15.51 -4.93
C THR A 8 -2.21 15.07 -5.77
N GLN A 9 -1.93 14.48 -6.93
CA GLN A 9 -2.95 13.88 -7.76
C GLN A 9 -3.60 12.72 -7.04
N PRO A 10 -4.89 12.46 -7.25
CA PRO A 10 -5.53 11.27 -6.71
C PRO A 10 -4.83 10.02 -7.20
N LEU A 11 -4.57 9.09 -6.29
CA LEU A 11 -4.00 7.80 -6.62
C LEU A 11 -5.08 6.73 -6.57
N ARG A 12 -4.88 5.66 -7.31
CA ARG A 12 -5.67 4.44 -7.18
C ARG A 12 -4.87 3.50 -6.30
N VAL A 13 -5.43 3.19 -5.14
CA VAL A 13 -4.75 2.47 -4.06
C VAL A 13 -5.46 1.16 -3.79
N LEU A 14 -4.69 0.08 -3.68
CA LEU A 14 -5.21 -1.21 -3.24
C LEU A 14 -4.72 -1.45 -1.82
N CYS A 15 -5.65 -1.68 -0.89
CA CYS A 15 -5.33 -1.97 0.50
C CYS A 15 -5.64 -3.43 0.80
N ALA A 16 -4.68 -4.16 1.31
CA ALA A 16 -4.83 -5.57 1.65
C ALA A 16 -4.60 -5.78 3.14
N ASP A 17 -5.61 -6.32 3.83
CA ASP A 17 -5.55 -6.60 5.27
C ASP A 17 -6.71 -7.52 5.60
N ASP A 18 -6.51 -8.49 6.48
CA ASP A 18 -7.59 -9.39 6.87
C ASP A 18 -8.47 -8.83 7.98
N ASN A 19 -8.12 -7.67 8.51
CA ASN A 19 -8.90 -7.01 9.54
C ASN A 19 -9.80 -5.95 8.90
N VAL A 20 -11.10 -6.21 8.93
CA VAL A 20 -12.07 -5.34 8.29
C VAL A 20 -12.08 -3.91 8.88
N LEU A 21 -11.79 -3.78 10.17
CA LEU A 21 -11.74 -2.46 10.80
C LEU A 21 -10.55 -1.64 10.30
N VAL A 22 -9.42 -2.31 10.06
CA VAL A 22 -8.24 -1.66 9.50
C VAL A 22 -8.53 -1.21 8.07
N LEU A 23 -9.17 -2.08 7.27
CA LEU A 23 -9.53 -1.71 5.90
C LEU A 23 -10.48 -0.52 5.87
N ASP A 24 -11.45 -0.49 6.78
CA ASP A 24 -12.39 0.63 6.85
C ASP A 24 -11.65 1.93 7.20
N MET A 25 -10.76 1.87 8.17
CA MET A 25 -9.96 3.02 8.58
C MET A 25 -9.08 3.51 7.43
N LEU A 26 -8.38 2.59 6.75
CA LEU A 26 -7.54 2.94 5.62
C LEU A 26 -8.35 3.57 4.49
N SER A 27 -9.51 2.99 4.17
CA SER A 27 -10.36 3.51 3.12
C SER A 27 -10.78 4.94 3.43
N LYS A 28 -11.25 5.18 4.64
CA LYS A 28 -11.72 6.51 5.03
C LYS A 28 -10.58 7.52 5.04
N THR A 29 -9.44 7.13 5.58
CA THR A 29 -8.28 8.01 5.65
C THR A 29 -7.80 8.41 4.26
N LEU A 30 -7.68 7.44 3.37
CA LEU A 30 -7.16 7.69 2.03
C LEU A 30 -8.17 8.39 1.15
N GLN A 31 -9.45 8.06 1.29
CA GLN A 31 -10.50 8.76 0.56
C GLN A 31 -10.59 10.21 0.99
N SER A 32 -10.42 10.48 2.28
CA SER A 32 -10.40 11.86 2.78
C SER A 32 -9.23 12.67 2.22
N ALA A 33 -8.15 11.98 1.87
CA ALA A 33 -7.00 12.62 1.23
C ALA A 33 -7.16 12.72 -0.30
N GLY A 34 -8.30 12.29 -0.83
CA GLY A 34 -8.60 12.44 -2.25
C GLY A 34 -8.31 11.22 -3.12
N HIS A 35 -7.90 10.11 -2.53
CA HIS A 35 -7.53 8.94 -3.30
C HIS A 35 -8.70 7.99 -3.55
N HIS A 36 -8.57 7.13 -4.56
CA HIS A 36 -9.52 6.07 -4.84
C HIS A 36 -9.00 4.79 -4.23
N VAL A 37 -9.83 4.10 -3.46
CA VAL A 37 -9.39 2.95 -2.67
C VAL A 37 -10.20 1.72 -3.01
N GLU A 38 -9.51 0.60 -3.25
CA GLU A 38 -10.12 -0.72 -3.29
C GLU A 38 -9.50 -1.56 -2.19
N VAL A 39 -10.24 -2.51 -1.66
CA VAL A 39 -9.77 -3.33 -0.55
C VAL A 39 -9.78 -4.80 -0.91
N ALA A 40 -8.87 -5.54 -0.31
CA ALA A 40 -8.81 -7.00 -0.42
C ALA A 40 -8.62 -7.55 0.98
N MET A 41 -9.31 -8.63 1.33
CA MET A 41 -9.28 -9.16 2.69
C MET A 41 -8.25 -10.27 2.88
N ASP A 42 -7.52 -10.60 1.85
CA ASP A 42 -6.39 -11.53 1.95
C ASP A 42 -5.43 -11.29 0.79
N GLY A 43 -4.24 -11.89 0.90
CA GLY A 43 -3.20 -11.64 -0.09
C GLY A 43 -3.51 -12.18 -1.47
N ARG A 44 -4.24 -13.30 -1.52
CA ARG A 44 -4.59 -13.91 -2.81
C ARG A 44 -5.58 -13.02 -3.57
N ALA A 45 -6.57 -12.47 -2.85
CA ALA A 45 -7.53 -11.56 -3.46
C ALA A 45 -6.82 -10.30 -3.97
N ALA A 46 -5.84 -9.80 -3.21
CA ALA A 46 -5.08 -8.63 -3.62
C ALA A 46 -4.33 -8.89 -4.93
N VAL A 47 -3.62 -10.01 -5.01
CA VAL A 47 -2.85 -10.34 -6.21
C VAL A 47 -3.78 -10.57 -7.40
N SER A 48 -4.90 -11.24 -7.19
CA SER A 48 -5.87 -11.46 -8.28
C SER A 48 -6.34 -10.13 -8.86
N ARG A 49 -6.57 -9.16 -7.98
CA ARG A 49 -7.01 -7.84 -8.44
C ARG A 49 -5.92 -7.13 -9.23
N VAL A 50 -4.66 -7.24 -8.80
CA VAL A 50 -3.54 -6.67 -9.55
C VAL A 50 -3.41 -7.35 -10.92
N GLU A 51 -3.57 -8.66 -10.97
CA GLU A 51 -3.43 -9.41 -12.21
C GLU A 51 -4.45 -9.02 -13.27
N GLU A 52 -5.63 -8.55 -12.87
CA GLU A 52 -6.65 -8.11 -13.81
C GLU A 52 -6.17 -6.93 -14.65
N ASP A 53 -5.42 -6.01 -14.05
CA ASP A 53 -4.86 -4.86 -14.76
C ASP A 53 -3.66 -4.34 -13.95
N PRO A 54 -2.47 -4.85 -14.22
CA PRO A 54 -1.29 -4.49 -13.41
C PRO A 54 -0.94 -3.00 -13.41
N GLY A 55 -1.41 -2.27 -14.41
CA GLY A 55 -1.15 -0.83 -14.48
C GLY A 55 -2.22 0.03 -13.81
N TYR A 56 -3.28 -0.58 -13.30
CA TYR A 56 -4.39 0.19 -12.75
C TYR A 56 -4.03 0.89 -11.44
N PHE A 57 -3.46 0.16 -10.48
CA PHE A 57 -3.11 0.72 -9.19
C PHE A 57 -1.74 1.39 -9.24
N GLN A 58 -1.61 2.46 -8.50
CA GLN A 58 -0.35 3.20 -8.39
C GLN A 58 0.30 2.96 -7.04
N LEU A 59 -0.45 2.43 -6.08
CA LEU A 59 0.03 2.15 -4.74
C LEU A 59 -0.66 0.92 -4.18
N ILE A 60 0.11 0.06 -3.53
CA ILE A 60 -0.41 -1.05 -2.73
C ILE A 60 -0.01 -0.80 -1.29
N VAL A 61 -0.99 -0.86 -0.38
CA VAL A 61 -0.76 -0.84 1.06
C VAL A 61 -1.13 -2.22 1.57
N THR A 62 -0.20 -2.98 2.10
CA THR A 62 -0.46 -4.36 2.48
C THR A 62 -0.04 -4.66 3.92
N ASP A 63 -0.84 -5.47 4.61
CA ASP A 63 -0.45 -6.10 5.86
C ASP A 63 0.57 -7.20 5.55
N THR A 64 1.18 -7.75 6.58
CA THR A 64 2.17 -8.82 6.42
C THR A 64 1.56 -10.21 6.67
N ARG A 65 0.78 -10.38 7.72
CA ARG A 65 0.20 -11.68 8.05
C ARG A 65 -1.26 -11.74 7.64
N MET A 66 -1.52 -12.46 6.57
CA MET A 66 -2.86 -12.62 6.01
C MET A 66 -3.08 -14.06 5.60
N PRO A 67 -4.34 -14.52 5.61
CA PRO A 67 -4.63 -15.86 5.09
C PRO A 67 -4.34 -15.95 3.60
N ARG A 68 -4.06 -17.13 3.15
CA ARG A 68 -3.88 -17.53 1.73
C ARG A 68 -2.59 -17.03 1.10
N LEU A 69 -2.14 -15.83 1.42
CA LEU A 69 -0.89 -15.29 0.90
C LEU A 69 -0.50 -14.13 1.80
N ASP A 70 0.71 -14.15 2.33
CA ASP A 70 1.19 -13.08 3.22
C ASP A 70 1.70 -11.87 2.42
N GLY A 71 2.11 -10.84 3.15
CA GLY A 71 2.58 -9.60 2.52
C GLY A 71 3.80 -9.81 1.63
N PHE A 72 4.70 -10.71 2.01
CA PHE A 72 5.88 -11.00 1.18
C PHE A 72 5.42 -11.58 -0.17
N GLY A 73 4.45 -12.50 -0.11
CA GLY A 73 3.90 -13.09 -1.32
C GLY A 73 3.17 -12.07 -2.18
N VAL A 74 2.45 -11.15 -1.55
CA VAL A 74 1.77 -10.08 -2.29
C VAL A 74 2.78 -9.24 -3.07
N VAL A 75 3.87 -8.83 -2.41
CA VAL A 75 4.90 -8.03 -3.06
C VAL A 75 5.51 -8.79 -4.24
N GLN A 76 5.92 -10.04 -4.00
CA GLN A 76 6.57 -10.83 -5.03
C GLN A 76 5.65 -11.08 -6.23
N GLN A 77 4.41 -11.48 -5.96
CA GLN A 77 3.49 -11.84 -7.04
C GLN A 77 2.95 -10.61 -7.78
N ALA A 78 2.75 -9.50 -7.07
CA ALA A 78 2.35 -8.26 -7.73
C ALA A 78 3.44 -7.79 -8.70
N ARG A 79 4.70 -7.82 -8.26
CA ARG A 79 5.81 -7.45 -9.14
C ARG A 79 5.91 -8.39 -10.34
N SER A 80 5.74 -9.70 -10.10
CA SER A 80 5.77 -10.67 -11.20
C SER A 80 4.64 -10.46 -12.19
N ALA A 81 3.52 -9.93 -11.74
CA ALA A 81 2.37 -9.64 -12.61
C ALA A 81 2.57 -8.35 -13.40
N GLY A 82 3.60 -7.58 -13.11
CA GLY A 82 3.89 -6.34 -13.84
C GLY A 82 3.54 -5.06 -13.09
N PHE A 83 3.19 -5.16 -11.81
CA PHE A 83 2.91 -3.97 -11.01
C PHE A 83 4.19 -3.16 -10.84
N CYS A 84 4.17 -1.91 -11.27
CA CYS A 84 5.34 -1.01 -11.22
C CYS A 84 5.18 0.14 -10.24
N GLY A 85 4.09 0.17 -9.49
CA GLY A 85 3.80 1.28 -8.58
C GLY A 85 4.55 1.15 -7.26
N LYS A 86 4.15 1.94 -6.30
CA LYS A 86 4.77 1.97 -4.97
C LYS A 86 4.10 0.95 -4.06
N ILE A 87 4.84 0.46 -3.09
CA ILE A 87 4.33 -0.50 -2.10
C ILE A 87 4.69 -0.02 -0.71
N ILE A 88 3.69 0.04 0.17
CA ILE A 88 3.85 0.32 1.58
C ILE A 88 3.38 -0.90 2.34
N VAL A 89 4.20 -1.38 3.27
CA VAL A 89 3.79 -2.42 4.22
C VAL A 89 3.31 -1.73 5.48
N PHE A 90 2.09 -2.03 5.90
CA PHE A 90 1.47 -1.42 7.08
C PHE A 90 1.01 -2.56 7.99
N ALA A 91 1.80 -2.87 9.01
CA ALA A 91 1.63 -4.10 9.78
C ALA A 91 2.09 -3.94 11.22
N ASN A 92 1.63 -4.87 12.09
CA ASN A 92 2.06 -4.93 13.49
C ASN A 92 3.24 -5.86 13.64
N ALA A 93 3.98 -5.64 14.69
CA ALA A 93 4.95 -6.62 15.22
C ALA A 93 5.93 -7.14 14.18
N LEU A 94 6.42 -6.25 13.33
CA LEU A 94 7.42 -6.62 12.34
C LEU A 94 8.75 -6.83 13.05
N SER A 95 9.37 -7.98 12.83
CA SER A 95 10.68 -8.26 13.35
C SER A 95 11.76 -7.57 12.53
N ALA A 96 12.97 -7.53 13.02
CA ALA A 96 14.10 -7.02 12.24
C ALA A 96 14.29 -7.83 10.96
N GLU A 97 14.06 -9.16 11.04
CA GLU A 97 14.14 -10.02 9.86
C GLU A 97 13.08 -9.69 8.83
N ASP A 98 11.84 -9.44 9.29
CA ASP A 98 10.76 -9.05 8.39
C ASP A 98 11.10 -7.75 7.66
N ARG A 99 11.61 -6.77 8.38
CA ARG A 99 12.00 -5.49 7.80
C ARG A 99 13.11 -5.65 6.78
N GLN A 100 14.10 -6.48 7.10
CA GLN A 100 15.20 -6.77 6.19
C GLN A 100 14.68 -7.45 4.91
N ARG A 101 13.77 -8.40 5.08
CA ARG A 101 13.20 -9.13 3.96
C ARG A 101 12.41 -8.20 3.03
N TYR A 102 11.62 -7.29 3.61
CA TYR A 102 10.91 -6.31 2.81
C TYR A 102 11.86 -5.33 2.12
N ALA A 103 12.95 -4.96 2.77
CA ALA A 103 13.96 -4.12 2.14
C ALA A 103 14.57 -4.81 0.92
N GLU A 104 14.81 -6.11 1.03
CA GLU A 104 15.34 -6.90 -0.09
C GLU A 104 14.34 -7.01 -1.24
N LEU A 105 13.05 -6.91 -0.93
CA LEU A 105 12.00 -6.91 -1.95
C LEU A 105 11.72 -5.52 -2.49
N HIS A 106 12.47 -4.53 -2.04
CA HIS A 106 12.39 -3.15 -2.53
C HIS A 106 11.02 -2.49 -2.32
N VAL A 107 10.37 -2.78 -1.18
CA VAL A 107 9.18 -2.01 -0.83
C VAL A 107 9.59 -0.58 -0.49
N ASP A 108 8.70 0.36 -0.69
CA ASP A 108 9.04 1.78 -0.57
C ASP A 108 9.01 2.28 0.86
N ARG A 109 8.12 1.73 1.69
CA ARG A 109 8.03 2.09 3.11
C ARG A 109 7.49 0.92 3.90
N VAL A 110 7.90 0.86 5.16
CA VAL A 110 7.36 -0.08 6.13
C VAL A 110 6.90 0.75 7.33
N ILE A 111 5.63 0.67 7.67
CA ILE A 111 5.02 1.46 8.73
C ILE A 111 4.39 0.53 9.74
N ASP A 112 4.66 0.74 11.03
CA ASP A 112 4.09 -0.07 12.09
C ASP A 112 2.68 0.40 12.43
N LYS A 113 1.75 -0.55 12.58
CA LYS A 113 0.48 -0.26 13.20
C LYS A 113 0.68 -0.18 14.72
N PRO A 114 -0.10 0.59 15.43
CA PRO A 114 -1.23 1.37 14.94
C PRO A 114 -0.83 2.74 14.42
N GLY A 115 0.35 2.95 13.96
CA GLY A 115 0.85 4.22 13.49
C GLY A 115 -0.17 5.35 13.53
N LYS A 116 0.28 6.55 13.64
CA LYS A 116 -0.62 7.69 13.57
C LYS A 116 -1.11 7.79 12.14
N SER A 117 -2.38 8.10 11.97
CA SER A 117 -2.96 8.19 10.64
C SER A 117 -2.19 9.14 9.73
N GLY A 118 -1.63 10.20 10.33
CA GLY A 118 -0.81 11.14 9.57
C GLY A 118 0.47 10.55 9.02
N GLU A 119 0.99 9.49 9.65
CA GLU A 119 2.21 8.85 9.20
C GLU A 119 2.03 8.19 7.83
N LEU A 120 0.93 7.49 7.63
CA LEU A 120 0.65 6.85 6.36
C LEU A 120 0.41 7.89 5.26
N VAL A 121 -0.41 8.89 5.53
CA VAL A 121 -0.69 9.96 4.55
C VAL A 121 0.60 10.71 4.23
N GLY A 122 1.42 10.99 5.23
CA GLY A 122 2.72 11.65 5.01
C GLY A 122 3.65 10.84 4.12
N ALA A 123 3.70 9.52 4.35
CA ALA A 123 4.53 8.64 3.52
C ALA A 123 4.04 8.63 2.07
N ILE A 124 2.72 8.60 1.87
CA ILE A 124 2.15 8.63 0.53
C ILE A 124 2.49 9.94 -0.17
N ASN A 125 2.38 11.06 0.53
CA ASN A 125 2.72 12.36 -0.04
C ASN A 125 4.19 12.41 -0.46
N GLU A 126 5.08 11.87 0.36
CA GLU A 126 6.50 11.81 0.02
C GLU A 126 6.75 10.97 -1.22
N LEU A 127 6.07 9.82 -1.32
CA LEU A 127 6.23 8.96 -2.47
C LEU A 127 5.66 9.59 -3.73
N GLN A 128 4.55 10.33 -3.61
CA GLN A 128 4.00 11.05 -4.76
C GLN A 128 4.95 12.14 -5.27
N ALA A 129 5.63 12.82 -4.37
CA ALA A 129 6.62 13.81 -4.77
C ALA A 129 7.73 13.16 -5.60
N GLY A 130 8.09 11.93 -5.25
CA GLY A 130 9.07 11.17 -6.02
C GLY A 130 8.55 10.66 -7.35
N LEU A 131 7.24 10.65 -7.56
CA LEU A 131 6.66 10.22 -8.82
C LEU A 131 6.62 11.35 -9.86
N ALA A 132 6.77 12.56 -9.39
CA ALA A 132 6.78 13.71 -10.29
C ALA A 132 8.12 13.84 -11.02
#